data_28dfe933389427b587b3394c63cd003d
#
_entry.id   28dfe933389427b587b3394c63cd003d
#
_cell.length_a   1.000
_cell.length_b   1.000
_cell.length_c   1.000
_cell.angle_alpha   90.00
_cell.angle_beta   90.00
_cell.angle_gamma   90.00
#
_symmetry.space_group_name_H-M   'P 1'
#
loop_
_entity.id
_entity.type
_entity.pdbx_description
1 polymer ?
#
loop_
_entity_poly.entity_id
_entity_poly.type
_entity_poly.pdbx_seq_one_letter_code
_entity_poly.pdbx_strand_id
1 'polypeptide(L)'
;MREIGIDAMKYRKSTHLAGIDVETIIAEKGNCILTIKECYYNTNVNVSGNKTSGYFLEFHENVKPMVANSTNRKVISNIVKSIKKCTSTECRNIGNWADIKIELLFDANVEMMGKVTGGIRIAEKYTLPNLMNPSTEFDNCYKAIHVSGYTMDKIRLKYVVSTEIEKLLTTKKD
;
A
#
# COMPACT_ATOMS: atom_id res chain seq x y z
N MET A 1 -10.44 18.91 30.28
CA MET A 1 -10.77 17.54 30.74
C MET A 1 -9.46 16.80 30.97
N ARG A 2 -9.28 16.12 32.11
CA ARG A 2 -8.06 15.35 32.41
C ARG A 2 -8.32 13.87 32.07
N GLU A 3 -7.55 13.29 31.13
CA GLU A 3 -7.63 11.88 30.80
C GLU A 3 -6.60 11.07 31.59
N ILE A 4 -6.99 9.93 32.12
CA ILE A 4 -6.15 9.04 32.96
C ILE A 4 -6.22 7.64 32.30
N GLY A 5 -5.08 6.92 32.28
CA GLY A 5 -5.00 5.56 31.73
C GLY A 5 -5.00 5.50 30.21
N ILE A 6 -4.48 6.53 29.56
CA ILE A 6 -4.30 6.58 28.09
C ILE A 6 -2.88 6.17 27.71
N ASP A 7 -2.73 5.68 26.49
CA ASP A 7 -1.43 5.41 25.89
C ASP A 7 -0.57 6.68 25.85
N ALA A 8 0.64 6.62 26.38
CA ALA A 8 1.59 7.75 26.41
C ALA A 8 1.94 8.29 25.02
N MET A 9 1.75 7.51 23.95
CA MET A 9 2.02 7.87 22.56
C MET A 9 0.80 8.43 21.83
N LYS A 10 -0.41 8.41 22.43
CA LYS A 10 -1.68 8.81 21.80
C LYS A 10 -1.65 10.22 21.19
N TYR A 11 -0.95 11.15 21.83
CA TYR A 11 -0.87 12.55 21.39
C TYR A 11 0.49 12.92 20.80
N ARG A 12 1.23 11.93 20.30
CA ARG A 12 2.52 12.18 19.66
C ARG A 12 2.34 13.07 18.42
N LYS A 13 3.01 14.22 18.41
CA LYS A 13 3.06 15.12 17.26
C LYS A 13 4.08 14.60 16.24
N SER A 14 3.67 13.69 15.38
CA SER A 14 4.47 13.23 14.25
C SER A 14 3.82 13.68 12.94
N THR A 15 4.62 14.21 12.02
CA THR A 15 4.18 14.58 10.68
C THR A 15 4.15 13.39 9.73
N HIS A 16 4.77 12.28 10.12
CA HIS A 16 4.86 11.05 9.32
C HIS A 16 4.34 9.84 10.11
N LEU A 17 3.87 8.86 9.37
CA LEU A 17 3.38 7.59 9.90
C LEU A 17 4.53 6.87 10.62
N ALA A 18 4.27 6.37 11.80
CA ALA A 18 5.20 5.59 12.61
C ALA A 18 4.62 4.23 12.96
N GLY A 19 5.44 3.32 13.48
CA GLY A 19 5.00 1.98 13.87
C GLY A 19 3.78 1.99 14.78
N ILE A 20 3.76 2.85 15.78
CA ILE A 20 2.63 2.98 16.72
C ILE A 20 1.33 3.45 16.03
N ASP A 21 1.42 4.30 15.00
CA ASP A 21 0.23 4.70 14.24
C ASP A 21 -0.35 3.49 13.48
N VAL A 22 0.52 2.65 12.90
CA VAL A 22 0.13 1.40 12.20
C VAL A 22 -0.48 0.39 13.18
N GLU A 23 0.14 0.21 14.34
CA GLU A 23 -0.35 -0.67 15.41
C GLU A 23 -1.74 -0.24 15.88
N THR A 24 -1.96 1.06 16.07
CA THR A 24 -3.28 1.62 16.41
C THR A 24 -4.32 1.34 15.34
N ILE A 25 -3.98 1.56 14.06
CA ILE A 25 -4.89 1.27 12.94
C ILE A 25 -5.25 -0.22 12.91
N ILE A 26 -4.27 -1.11 13.10
CA ILE A 26 -4.49 -2.56 13.13
C ILE A 26 -5.40 -2.95 14.30
N ALA A 27 -5.19 -2.38 15.49
CA ALA A 27 -6.02 -2.64 16.65
C ALA A 27 -7.48 -2.20 16.44
N GLU A 28 -7.70 -1.09 15.73
CA GLU A 28 -9.04 -0.55 15.46
C GLU A 28 -9.76 -1.27 14.30
N LYS A 29 -9.02 -1.64 13.23
CA LYS A 29 -9.60 -2.11 11.96
C LYS A 29 -9.28 -3.56 11.61
N GLY A 30 -8.41 -4.22 12.38
CA GLY A 30 -7.93 -5.58 12.12
C GLY A 30 -6.76 -5.67 11.13
N ASN A 31 -6.54 -4.67 10.30
CA ASN A 31 -5.42 -4.56 9.36
C ASN A 31 -5.13 -3.10 9.01
N CYS A 32 -3.99 -2.86 8.36
CA CYS A 32 -3.61 -1.54 7.85
C CYS A 32 -3.31 -1.63 6.35
N ILE A 33 -4.37 -1.69 5.54
CA ILE A 33 -4.27 -1.73 4.08
C ILE A 33 -4.49 -0.32 3.56
N LEU A 34 -3.48 0.19 2.82
CA LEU A 34 -3.47 1.54 2.27
C LEU A 34 -3.19 1.50 0.77
N THR A 35 -3.75 2.47 0.05
CA THR A 35 -3.55 2.63 -1.39
C THR A 35 -2.58 3.78 -1.64
N ILE A 36 -1.47 3.50 -2.29
CA ILE A 36 -0.47 4.53 -2.63
C ILE A 36 -1.11 5.54 -3.58
N LYS A 37 -1.15 6.80 -3.17
CA LYS A 37 -1.55 7.91 -4.03
C LYS A 37 -0.39 8.35 -4.91
N GLU A 38 0.76 8.58 -4.27
CA GLU A 38 2.00 8.91 -4.95
C GLU A 38 3.22 8.53 -4.12
N CYS A 39 4.36 8.36 -4.80
CA CYS A 39 5.67 8.24 -4.17
C CYS A 39 6.59 9.30 -4.77
N TYR A 40 7.29 10.02 -3.93
CA TYR A 40 8.22 11.07 -4.34
C TYR A 40 9.51 11.05 -3.53
N TYR A 41 10.57 11.62 -4.09
CA TYR A 41 11.82 11.88 -3.38
C TYR A 41 11.86 13.35 -2.94
N ASN A 42 12.16 13.59 -1.68
CA ASN A 42 12.28 14.95 -1.16
C ASN A 42 13.55 15.10 -0.31
N THR A 43 14.06 16.32 -0.24
CA THR A 43 15.27 16.66 0.52
C THR A 43 14.91 17.58 1.68
N ASN A 44 15.72 17.52 2.75
CA ASN A 44 15.58 18.40 3.92
C ASN A 44 14.19 18.36 4.59
N VAL A 45 13.51 17.23 4.53
CA VAL A 45 12.22 17.03 5.21
C VAL A 45 12.45 16.83 6.70
N ASN A 46 11.69 17.54 7.51
CA ASN A 46 11.72 17.33 8.97
C ASN A 46 10.86 16.11 9.34
N VAL A 47 11.53 15.03 9.73
CA VAL A 47 10.89 13.82 10.24
C VAL A 47 11.24 13.66 11.70
N SER A 48 10.26 13.84 12.60
CA SER A 48 10.44 13.72 14.05
C SER A 48 11.59 14.56 14.62
N GLY A 49 11.75 15.80 14.10
CA GLY A 49 12.78 16.74 14.54
C GLY A 49 14.12 16.63 13.80
N ASN A 50 14.32 15.62 12.96
CA ASN A 50 15.55 15.43 12.20
C ASN A 50 15.32 15.78 10.72
N LYS A 51 16.24 16.55 10.12
CA LYS A 51 16.26 16.78 8.68
C LYS A 51 16.74 15.52 7.97
N THR A 52 15.95 15.00 7.07
CA THR A 52 16.27 13.81 6.28
C THR A 52 15.94 14.02 4.82
N SER A 53 16.57 13.26 3.96
CA SER A 53 16.25 13.18 2.54
C SER A 53 15.89 11.73 2.22
N GLY A 54 14.85 11.52 1.42
CA GLY A 54 14.43 10.17 1.15
C GLY A 54 13.15 10.10 0.32
N TYR A 55 12.64 8.90 0.24
CA TYR A 55 11.39 8.60 -0.46
C TYR A 55 10.22 8.62 0.51
N PHE A 56 9.13 9.23 0.08
CA PHE A 56 7.91 9.38 0.86
C PHE A 56 6.73 8.83 0.07
N LEU A 57 5.81 8.18 0.78
CA LEU A 57 4.55 7.68 0.24
C LEU A 57 3.41 8.51 0.80
N GLU A 58 2.55 9.01 -0.07
CA GLU A 58 1.23 9.50 0.28
C GLU A 58 0.18 8.47 -0.08
N PHE A 59 -0.93 8.48 0.64
CA PHE A 59 -2.00 7.51 0.50
C PHE A 59 -3.32 8.19 0.14
N HIS A 60 -4.22 7.46 -0.51
CA HIS A 60 -5.58 7.94 -0.76
C HIS A 60 -6.39 8.01 0.53
N GLU A 61 -6.08 7.13 1.48
CA GLU A 61 -6.69 7.14 2.80
C GLU A 61 -6.17 8.34 3.62
N ASN A 62 -7.01 8.86 4.52
CA ASN A 62 -6.66 10.00 5.37
C ASN A 62 -5.71 9.56 6.51
N VAL A 63 -4.47 9.29 6.14
CA VAL A 63 -3.38 8.97 7.05
C VAL A 63 -2.15 9.85 6.75
N LYS A 64 -1.22 9.91 7.69
CA LYS A 64 0.05 10.62 7.50
C LYS A 64 0.90 10.00 6.39
N PRO A 65 1.73 10.76 5.69
CA PRO A 65 2.71 10.18 4.75
C PRO A 65 3.71 9.27 5.48
N MET A 66 4.26 8.30 4.76
CA MET A 66 5.22 7.33 5.29
C MET A 66 6.59 7.51 4.64
N VAL A 67 7.66 7.41 5.45
CA VAL A 67 9.03 7.29 4.92
C VAL A 67 9.23 5.89 4.35
N ALA A 68 9.54 5.78 3.06
CA ALA A 68 9.79 4.53 2.37
C ALA A 68 11.28 4.16 2.41
N ASN A 69 11.70 3.40 3.40
CA ASN A 69 13.07 2.89 3.50
C ASN A 69 13.39 1.88 2.39
N SER A 70 14.67 1.50 2.26
CA SER A 70 15.13 0.62 1.17
C SER A 70 14.45 -0.75 1.16
N THR A 71 14.19 -1.33 2.34
CA THR A 71 13.50 -2.61 2.50
C THR A 71 12.06 -2.51 1.98
N ASN A 72 11.31 -1.51 2.44
CA ASN A 72 9.93 -1.30 2.02
C ASN A 72 9.83 -1.01 0.51
N ARG A 73 10.75 -0.22 -0.05
CA ARG A 73 10.79 0.06 -1.50
C ARG A 73 11.01 -1.21 -2.34
N LYS A 74 11.85 -2.15 -1.87
CA LYS A 74 12.05 -3.44 -2.54
C LYS A 74 10.75 -4.25 -2.54
N VAL A 75 10.03 -4.29 -1.42
CA VAL A 75 8.76 -5.01 -1.31
C VAL A 75 7.72 -4.40 -2.25
N ILE A 76 7.57 -3.06 -2.27
CA ILE A 76 6.66 -2.40 -3.21
C ILE A 76 7.00 -2.75 -4.65
N SER A 77 8.28 -2.67 -5.04
CA SER A 77 8.72 -3.03 -6.40
C SER A 77 8.34 -4.46 -6.77
N ASN A 78 8.45 -5.41 -5.83
CA ASN A 78 8.06 -6.81 -6.05
C ASN A 78 6.53 -6.96 -6.19
N ILE A 79 5.76 -6.23 -5.39
CA ILE A 79 4.29 -6.19 -5.51
C ILE A 79 3.89 -5.64 -6.88
N VAL A 80 4.47 -4.50 -7.30
CA VAL A 80 4.24 -3.90 -8.61
C VAL A 80 4.58 -4.88 -9.74
N LYS A 81 5.71 -5.58 -9.62
CA LYS A 81 6.13 -6.60 -10.58
C LYS A 81 5.11 -7.73 -10.71
N SER A 82 4.57 -8.21 -9.60
CA SER A 82 3.58 -9.29 -9.61
C SER A 82 2.23 -8.86 -10.20
N ILE A 83 1.81 -7.62 -9.94
CA ILE A 83 0.52 -7.07 -10.38
C ILE A 83 0.58 -6.64 -11.86
N LYS A 84 1.58 -5.82 -12.21
CA LYS A 84 1.67 -5.19 -13.54
C LYS A 84 2.48 -6.01 -14.55
N LYS A 85 3.12 -7.11 -14.11
CA LYS A 85 3.99 -7.97 -14.94
C LYS A 85 5.05 -7.17 -15.71
N CYS A 86 5.57 -6.10 -15.09
CA CYS A 86 6.52 -5.17 -15.66
C CYS A 86 7.98 -5.66 -15.51
N THR A 87 8.89 -5.05 -16.26
CA THR A 87 10.33 -5.28 -16.10
C THR A 87 10.83 -4.79 -14.74
N SER A 88 11.97 -5.29 -14.29
CA SER A 88 12.56 -4.87 -13.01
C SER A 88 12.88 -3.37 -12.94
N THR A 89 13.18 -2.74 -14.07
CA THR A 89 13.41 -1.29 -14.16
C THR A 89 12.11 -0.51 -14.00
N GLU A 90 11.07 -0.90 -14.72
CA GLU A 90 9.75 -0.28 -14.64
C GLU A 90 9.14 -0.40 -13.24
N CYS A 91 9.29 -1.58 -12.59
CA CYS A 91 8.78 -1.78 -11.24
C CYS A 91 9.46 -0.91 -10.19
N ARG A 92 10.74 -0.53 -10.41
CA ARG A 92 11.48 0.37 -9.52
C ARG A 92 11.21 1.85 -9.78
N ASN A 93 10.57 2.18 -10.90
CA ASN A 93 10.13 3.55 -11.17
C ASN A 93 8.97 3.90 -10.23
N ILE A 94 9.21 4.83 -9.31
CA ILE A 94 8.24 5.22 -8.27
C ILE A 94 6.96 5.81 -8.84
N GLY A 95 6.97 6.36 -10.05
CA GLY A 95 5.78 6.83 -10.75
C GLY A 95 4.80 5.70 -11.10
N ASN A 96 5.27 4.45 -11.15
CA ASN A 96 4.44 3.28 -11.41
C ASN A 96 3.79 2.69 -10.14
N TRP A 97 4.01 3.29 -8.97
CA TRP A 97 3.51 2.79 -7.68
C TRP A 97 2.14 3.33 -7.31
N ALA A 98 1.65 4.36 -8.01
CA ALA A 98 0.31 4.90 -7.79
C ALA A 98 -0.76 3.82 -7.93
N ASP A 99 -1.80 3.93 -7.09
CA ASP A 99 -2.96 3.04 -6.99
C ASP A 99 -2.65 1.59 -6.54
N ILE A 100 -1.41 1.30 -6.17
CA ILE A 100 -1.02 0.00 -5.60
C ILE A 100 -1.47 -0.05 -4.14
N LYS A 101 -2.17 -1.12 -3.77
CA LYS A 101 -2.50 -1.42 -2.38
C LYS A 101 -1.34 -2.14 -1.70
N ILE A 102 -1.03 -1.70 -0.50
CA ILE A 102 -0.03 -2.33 0.37
C ILE A 102 -0.62 -2.53 1.77
N GLU A 103 -0.22 -3.58 2.42
CA GLU A 103 -0.53 -3.82 3.82
C GLU A 103 0.66 -3.45 4.68
N LEU A 104 0.44 -2.55 5.63
CA LEU A 104 1.46 -2.13 6.59
C LEU A 104 1.39 -2.99 7.85
N LEU A 105 2.56 -3.39 8.33
CA LEU A 105 2.75 -4.17 9.54
C LEU A 105 3.65 -3.40 10.50
N PHE A 106 3.41 -3.54 11.80
CA PHE A 106 4.36 -3.12 12.81
C PHE A 106 5.31 -4.27 13.12
N ASP A 107 6.60 -4.03 13.03
CA ASP A 107 7.65 -4.98 13.40
C ASP A 107 8.44 -4.41 14.59
N ALA A 108 8.25 -5.02 15.75
CA ALA A 108 8.91 -4.59 17.00
C ALA A 108 10.42 -4.82 16.98
N ASN A 109 10.94 -5.66 16.09
CA ASN A 109 12.35 -6.04 16.04
C ASN A 109 13.16 -5.19 15.04
N VAL A 110 12.58 -4.15 14.46
CA VAL A 110 13.33 -3.26 13.57
C VAL A 110 14.40 -2.51 14.36
N GLU A 111 15.64 -2.67 13.92
CA GLU A 111 16.78 -1.94 14.48
C GLU A 111 17.08 -0.67 13.67
N MET A 112 17.41 0.40 14.36
CA MET A 112 17.96 1.62 13.80
C MET A 112 19.21 2.01 14.59
N MET A 113 20.35 2.16 13.92
CA MET A 113 21.63 2.52 14.55
C MET A 113 22.01 1.61 15.74
N GLY A 114 21.78 0.30 15.61
CA GLY A 114 22.07 -0.69 16.65
C GLY A 114 21.12 -0.70 17.84
N LYS A 115 20.00 0.01 17.76
CA LYS A 115 18.94 -0.01 18.78
C LYS A 115 17.65 -0.54 18.19
N VAL A 116 17.01 -1.47 18.90
CA VAL A 116 15.67 -1.94 18.56
C VAL A 116 14.69 -0.80 18.81
N THR A 117 14.08 -0.29 17.76
CA THR A 117 13.16 0.85 17.82
C THR A 117 11.75 0.48 17.36
N GLY A 118 11.58 -0.71 16.80
CA GLY A 118 10.40 -1.06 16.05
C GLY A 118 10.28 -0.23 14.75
N GLY A 119 9.45 -0.66 13.82
CA GLY A 119 9.28 0.06 12.57
C GLY A 119 8.16 -0.48 11.69
N ILE A 120 7.88 0.25 10.62
CA ILE A 120 6.89 -0.15 9.63
C ILE A 120 7.54 -1.10 8.63
N ARG A 121 6.86 -2.21 8.37
CA ARG A 121 7.12 -3.15 7.28
C ARG A 121 5.93 -3.21 6.36
N ILE A 122 6.18 -3.60 5.12
CA ILE A 122 5.12 -3.89 4.14
C ILE A 122 5.05 -5.40 4.01
N ALA A 123 3.85 -5.97 4.09
CA ALA A 123 3.64 -7.40 3.86
C ALA A 123 4.10 -7.77 2.45
N GLU A 124 4.94 -8.80 2.33
CA GLU A 124 5.48 -9.25 1.03
C GLU A 124 4.40 -9.83 0.11
N LYS A 125 3.34 -10.34 0.70
CA LYS A 125 2.20 -10.94 -0.01
C LYS A 125 0.91 -10.34 0.52
N TYR A 126 0.44 -9.28 -0.13
CA TYR A 126 -0.96 -8.92 -0.02
C TYR A 126 -1.74 -9.75 -1.04
N THR A 127 -2.52 -10.69 -0.56
CA THR A 127 -3.34 -11.55 -1.41
C THR A 127 -4.63 -10.81 -1.74
N LEU A 128 -4.72 -10.28 -2.95
CA LEU A 128 -5.98 -9.79 -3.47
C LEU A 128 -6.97 -10.96 -3.58
N PRO A 129 -8.28 -10.73 -3.38
CA PRO A 129 -9.27 -11.76 -3.59
C PRO A 129 -9.24 -12.25 -5.05
N ASN A 130 -9.42 -13.54 -5.24
CA ASN A 130 -9.57 -14.12 -6.58
C ASN A 130 -10.88 -13.62 -7.19
N LEU A 131 -10.83 -13.12 -8.42
CA LEU A 131 -12.03 -12.84 -9.18
C LEU A 131 -12.59 -14.15 -9.71
N MET A 132 -13.82 -14.47 -9.31
CA MET A 132 -14.51 -15.70 -9.68
C MET A 132 -15.63 -15.41 -10.68
N ASN A 133 -15.91 -16.35 -11.57
CA ASN A 133 -17.09 -16.32 -12.43
C ASN A 133 -17.85 -17.65 -12.26
N PRO A 134 -19.17 -17.63 -11.94
CA PRO A 134 -20.00 -16.44 -11.79
C PRO A 134 -19.84 -15.73 -10.43
N SER A 135 -19.89 -14.39 -10.44
CA SER A 135 -19.97 -13.57 -9.22
C SER A 135 -20.44 -12.15 -9.58
N THR A 136 -21.01 -11.44 -8.61
CA THR A 136 -21.38 -10.02 -8.74
C THR A 136 -20.18 -9.16 -9.06
N GLU A 137 -19.01 -9.49 -8.48
CA GLU A 137 -17.74 -8.80 -8.71
C GLU A 137 -17.29 -8.96 -10.16
N PHE A 138 -17.46 -10.15 -10.74
CA PHE A 138 -17.16 -10.40 -12.15
C PHE A 138 -18.06 -9.56 -13.06
N ASP A 139 -19.37 -9.53 -12.82
CA ASP A 139 -20.32 -8.75 -13.61
C ASP A 139 -20.01 -7.26 -13.55
N ASN A 140 -19.66 -6.76 -12.36
CA ASN A 140 -19.23 -5.37 -12.18
C ASN A 140 -17.95 -5.06 -12.94
N CYS A 141 -16.96 -5.96 -12.91
CA CYS A 141 -15.71 -5.82 -13.66
C CYS A 141 -15.97 -5.86 -15.17
N TYR A 142 -16.82 -6.76 -15.63
CA TYR A 142 -17.22 -6.85 -17.04
C TYR A 142 -17.85 -5.55 -17.52
N LYS A 143 -18.83 -4.99 -16.78
CA LYS A 143 -19.45 -3.70 -17.08
C LYS A 143 -18.42 -2.55 -17.04
N ALA A 144 -17.50 -2.56 -16.07
CA ALA A 144 -16.45 -1.54 -15.97
C ALA A 144 -15.56 -1.51 -17.21
N ILE A 145 -15.21 -2.68 -17.77
CA ILE A 145 -14.41 -2.78 -18.98
C ILE A 145 -15.19 -2.32 -20.21
N HIS A 146 -16.38 -2.89 -20.44
CA HIS A 146 -17.11 -2.72 -21.69
C HIS A 146 -17.97 -1.44 -21.76
N VAL A 147 -18.37 -0.88 -20.61
CA VAL A 147 -19.20 0.33 -20.53
C VAL A 147 -18.37 1.54 -20.10
N SER A 148 -17.51 1.38 -19.11
CA SER A 148 -16.76 2.51 -18.51
C SER A 148 -15.32 2.61 -19.01
N GLY A 149 -14.87 1.76 -19.91
CA GLY A 149 -13.54 1.80 -20.53
C GLY A 149 -12.40 1.49 -19.55
N TYR A 150 -12.65 0.69 -18.50
CA TYR A 150 -11.59 0.27 -17.58
C TYR A 150 -10.63 -0.69 -18.28
N THR A 151 -9.34 -0.52 -17.97
CA THR A 151 -8.30 -1.45 -18.41
C THR A 151 -8.19 -2.64 -17.46
N MET A 152 -7.65 -3.75 -17.95
CA MET A 152 -7.35 -4.93 -17.12
C MET A 152 -6.43 -4.61 -15.95
N ASP A 153 -5.52 -3.64 -16.09
CA ASP A 153 -4.63 -3.21 -15.01
C ASP A 153 -5.42 -2.65 -13.81
N LYS A 154 -6.48 -1.87 -14.05
CA LYS A 154 -7.37 -1.40 -12.97
C LYS A 154 -8.11 -2.54 -12.27
N ILE A 155 -8.48 -3.60 -12.99
CA ILE A 155 -9.10 -4.78 -12.39
C ILE A 155 -8.08 -5.55 -11.54
N ARG A 156 -6.86 -5.73 -12.04
CA ARG A 156 -5.78 -6.41 -11.32
C ARG A 156 -5.31 -5.69 -10.06
N LEU A 157 -5.57 -4.40 -9.92
CA LEU A 157 -5.34 -3.66 -8.66
C LEU A 157 -6.27 -4.13 -7.53
N LYS A 158 -7.39 -4.76 -7.86
CA LYS A 158 -8.42 -5.17 -6.88
C LYS A 158 -8.54 -6.68 -6.72
N TYR A 159 -8.18 -7.43 -7.76
CA TYR A 159 -8.40 -8.88 -7.83
C TYR A 159 -7.21 -9.61 -8.43
N VAL A 160 -6.98 -10.84 -7.97
CA VAL A 160 -6.19 -11.82 -8.71
C VAL A 160 -7.07 -12.35 -9.84
N VAL A 161 -6.62 -12.17 -11.08
CA VAL A 161 -7.36 -12.56 -12.29
C VAL A 161 -6.62 -13.67 -12.99
N SER A 162 -7.24 -14.87 -13.08
CA SER A 162 -6.69 -15.98 -13.86
C SER A 162 -6.77 -15.69 -15.36
N THR A 163 -5.97 -16.41 -16.15
CA THR A 163 -5.98 -16.29 -17.62
C THR A 163 -7.36 -16.58 -18.23
N GLU A 164 -8.11 -17.51 -17.63
CA GLU A 164 -9.45 -17.87 -18.08
C GLU A 164 -10.44 -16.74 -17.79
N ILE A 165 -10.40 -16.19 -16.57
CA ILE A 165 -11.25 -15.05 -16.18
C ILE A 165 -10.92 -13.80 -17.03
N GLU A 166 -9.65 -13.55 -17.31
CA GLU A 166 -9.24 -12.46 -18.19
C GLU A 166 -9.84 -12.58 -19.60
N LYS A 167 -9.78 -13.78 -20.18
CA LYS A 167 -10.42 -14.04 -21.48
C LYS A 167 -11.92 -13.76 -21.44
N LEU A 168 -12.61 -14.22 -20.40
CA LEU A 168 -14.06 -13.99 -20.25
C LEU A 168 -14.39 -12.51 -20.07
N LEU A 169 -13.55 -11.76 -19.34
CA LEU A 169 -13.73 -10.32 -19.13
C LEU A 169 -13.49 -9.50 -20.39
N THR A 170 -12.54 -9.90 -21.22
CA THR A 170 -12.15 -9.15 -22.45
C THR A 170 -12.96 -9.51 -23.67
N THR A 171 -13.61 -10.68 -23.69
CA THR A 171 -14.48 -11.10 -24.78
C THR A 171 -15.85 -10.43 -24.62
N LYS A 172 -16.25 -9.63 -25.61
CA LYS A 172 -17.59 -9.03 -25.63
C LYS A 172 -18.62 -10.13 -25.85
N LYS A 173 -19.62 -10.18 -24.98
CA LYS A 173 -20.81 -11.02 -25.18
C LYS A 173 -21.69 -10.32 -26.19
N ASP A 174 -22.01 -10.98 -27.30
CA ASP A 174 -22.98 -10.54 -28.28
C ASP A 174 -24.38 -10.41 -27.67
#